data_124f6753432c50ecc3cf97cf561e1e22
#
_entry.id   124f6753432c50ecc3cf97cf561e1e22
#
_cell.length_a   1.000
_cell.length_b   1.000
_cell.length_c   1.000
_cell.angle_alpha   90.00
_cell.angle_beta   90.00
_cell.angle_gamma   90.00
#
_symmetry.space_group_name_H-M   'P 1'
#
loop_
_entity.id
_entity.type
_entity.pdbx_description
1 polymer ?
#
loop_
_entity_poly.entity_id
_entity_poly.type
_entity_poly.pdbx_seq_one_letter_code
_entity_poly.pdbx_strand_id
1 'polypeptide(L)'
;MYELEEIDGTFAVCKLKKETEVKGKFFFYSVTDSEISLVCKSEDAPEDVLEKEDGRKALRFSGKLDFSLTGVLAGITKVLADEKIGVFAVSTYDTDYILVKETDFEKAKESLHLCGYKIKNA
;
A
#
# COMPACT_ATOMS: atom_id res chain seq x y z
N MET A 1 11.66 -16.34 6.24
CA MET A 1 10.49 -15.44 6.39
C MET A 1 10.78 -14.12 5.68
N TYR A 2 9.74 -13.51 5.17
CA TYR A 2 9.90 -12.28 4.38
C TYR A 2 10.21 -11.07 5.24
N GLU A 3 10.94 -10.14 4.64
CA GLU A 3 11.19 -8.83 5.23
C GLU A 3 10.31 -7.79 4.54
N LEU A 4 9.76 -6.89 5.34
CA LEU A 4 8.95 -5.78 4.87
C LEU A 4 9.66 -4.47 5.18
N GLU A 5 9.51 -3.50 4.30
CA GLU A 5 10.07 -2.16 4.49
C GLU A 5 8.95 -1.16 4.73
N GLU A 6 9.09 -0.36 5.76
CA GLU A 6 8.20 0.77 5.97
C GLU A 6 8.55 1.87 4.97
N ILE A 7 7.55 2.37 4.25
CA ILE A 7 7.74 3.47 3.31
C ILE A 7 7.46 4.78 4.06
N ASP A 8 8.37 5.74 3.92
CA ASP A 8 8.22 7.03 4.60
C ASP A 8 6.99 7.80 4.12
N GLY A 9 6.38 8.55 5.04
CA GLY A 9 5.24 9.41 4.75
C GLY A 9 3.89 8.73 4.76
N THR A 10 2.86 9.50 4.43
CA THR A 10 1.50 9.00 4.32
C THR A 10 1.03 9.06 2.88
N PHE A 11 0.01 8.26 2.58
CA PHE A 11 -0.52 8.10 1.23
C PHE A 11 -2.01 8.40 1.19
N ALA A 12 -2.44 8.89 0.03
CA ALA A 12 -3.85 9.10 -0.30
C ALA A 12 -4.23 8.19 -1.45
N VAL A 13 -5.43 7.63 -1.40
CA VAL A 13 -6.02 6.86 -2.48
C VAL A 13 -7.13 7.72 -3.08
N CYS A 14 -7.00 8.06 -4.36
CA CYS A 14 -7.89 9.00 -5.03
C CYS A 14 -8.60 8.35 -6.22
N LYS A 15 -9.86 8.71 -6.39
CA LYS A 15 -10.58 8.43 -7.63
C LYS A 15 -10.63 9.73 -8.41
N LEU A 16 -10.10 9.74 -9.62
CA LEU A 16 -9.93 10.95 -10.42
C LEU A 16 -11.11 11.16 -11.37
N LYS A 17 -11.38 12.42 -11.71
CA LYS A 17 -12.42 12.80 -12.67
C LYS A 17 -11.96 12.58 -14.12
N LYS A 18 -10.66 12.72 -14.35
CA LYS A 18 -10.07 12.62 -15.68
C LYS A 18 -8.59 12.26 -15.55
N GLU A 19 -8.00 11.84 -16.65
CA GLU A 19 -6.55 11.60 -16.67
C GLU A 19 -5.84 12.90 -16.33
N THR A 20 -4.84 12.79 -15.46
CA THR A 20 -4.18 13.93 -14.85
C THR A 20 -2.68 13.67 -14.80
N GLU A 21 -1.89 14.70 -15.02
CA GLU A 21 -0.45 14.60 -14.78
C GLU A 21 -0.20 14.54 -13.29
N VAL A 22 0.54 13.53 -12.85
CA VAL A 22 0.76 13.25 -11.43
C VAL A 22 2.02 13.95 -10.94
N LYS A 23 1.93 14.59 -9.80
CA LYS A 23 3.09 15.19 -9.12
C LYS A 23 3.83 14.12 -8.32
N GLY A 24 5.12 14.37 -8.07
CA GLY A 24 5.93 13.48 -7.26
C GLY A 24 6.52 12.34 -8.07
N LYS A 25 7.26 11.48 -7.36
CA LYS A 25 7.99 10.37 -7.98
C LYS A 25 7.59 9.01 -7.44
N PHE A 26 6.66 8.96 -6.51
CA PHE A 26 6.23 7.73 -5.89
C PHE A 26 4.70 7.68 -5.93
N PHE A 27 4.17 6.97 -6.92
CA PHE A 27 2.73 6.86 -7.06
C PHE A 27 2.36 5.63 -7.88
N PHE A 28 1.09 5.22 -7.76
CA PHE A 28 0.50 4.16 -8.57
C PHE A 28 -0.70 4.77 -9.30
N TYR A 29 -0.66 4.75 -10.61
CA TYR A 29 -1.67 5.37 -11.45
C TYR A 29 -2.29 4.31 -12.35
N SER A 30 -3.60 4.16 -12.27
CA SER A 30 -4.32 3.13 -13.02
C SER A 30 -5.46 3.73 -13.81
N VAL A 31 -5.53 3.36 -15.08
CA VAL A 31 -6.66 3.74 -15.95
C VAL A 31 -7.31 2.45 -16.40
N THR A 32 -8.61 2.32 -16.13
CA THR A 32 -9.40 1.19 -16.57
C THR A 32 -10.63 1.72 -17.33
N ASP A 33 -11.47 0.80 -17.78
CA ASP A 33 -12.73 1.17 -18.42
C ASP A 33 -13.78 1.69 -17.40
N SER A 34 -13.51 1.51 -16.09
CA SER A 34 -14.47 1.87 -15.04
C SER A 34 -14.03 3.08 -14.23
N GLU A 35 -12.75 3.36 -14.13
CA GLU A 35 -12.26 4.42 -13.27
C GLU A 35 -10.81 4.79 -13.56
N ILE A 36 -10.43 5.94 -13.03
CA ILE A 36 -9.04 6.38 -12.99
C ILE A 36 -8.67 6.50 -11.51
N SER A 37 -7.66 5.75 -11.09
CA SER A 37 -7.25 5.65 -9.69
C SER A 37 -5.80 6.13 -9.52
N LEU A 38 -5.56 6.83 -8.43
CA LEU A 38 -4.22 7.32 -8.08
C LEU A 38 -3.95 7.05 -6.61
N VAL A 39 -2.84 6.36 -6.34
CA VAL A 39 -2.31 6.25 -4.99
C VAL A 39 -1.01 7.03 -4.98
N CYS A 40 -0.89 8.02 -4.13
CA CYS A 40 0.29 8.88 -4.09
C CYS A 40 0.55 9.37 -2.67
N LYS A 41 1.70 10.02 -2.47
CA LYS A 41 1.96 10.69 -1.20
C LYS A 41 0.87 11.71 -0.94
N SER A 42 0.49 11.88 0.31
CA SER A 42 -0.59 12.81 0.67
C SER A 42 -0.37 14.22 0.14
N GLU A 43 0.86 14.71 0.19
CA GLU A 43 1.20 16.07 -0.29
C GLU A 43 1.11 16.22 -1.81
N ASP A 44 1.11 15.11 -2.55
CA ASP A 44 1.04 15.12 -4.01
C ASP A 44 -0.37 14.91 -4.55
N ALA A 45 -1.35 14.67 -3.68
CA ALA A 45 -2.72 14.38 -4.10
C ALA A 45 -3.37 15.62 -4.74
N PRO A 46 -4.03 15.47 -5.90
CA PRO A 46 -4.79 16.57 -6.49
C PRO A 46 -5.95 16.97 -5.59
N GLU A 47 -6.31 18.25 -5.61
CA GLU A 47 -7.45 18.74 -4.82
C GLU A 47 -8.79 18.40 -5.47
N ASP A 48 -8.84 18.41 -6.79
CA ASP A 48 -10.08 18.21 -7.55
C ASP A 48 -10.23 16.75 -7.95
N VAL A 49 -10.75 15.95 -7.03
CA VAL A 49 -10.93 14.50 -7.23
C VAL A 49 -12.40 14.14 -6.96
N LEU A 50 -12.82 12.97 -7.45
CA LEU A 50 -14.15 12.47 -7.16
C LEU A 50 -14.27 11.97 -5.73
N GLU A 51 -13.29 11.19 -5.29
CA GLU A 51 -13.24 10.66 -3.93
C GLU A 51 -11.80 10.54 -3.48
N LYS A 52 -11.58 10.61 -2.17
CA LYS A 52 -10.24 10.57 -1.61
C LYS A 52 -10.27 9.93 -0.22
N GLU A 53 -9.40 8.95 -0.05
CA GLU A 53 -9.12 8.33 1.24
C GLU A 53 -7.68 8.66 1.60
N ASP A 54 -7.48 9.52 2.59
CA ASP A 54 -6.15 9.96 2.99
C ASP A 54 -5.71 9.24 4.28
N GLY A 55 -4.45 9.43 4.67
CA GLY A 55 -3.93 8.95 5.94
C GLY A 55 -3.61 7.47 5.96
N ARG A 56 -3.06 6.94 4.88
CA ARG A 56 -2.59 5.56 4.83
C ARG A 56 -1.08 5.48 4.95
N LYS A 57 -0.62 4.38 5.54
CA LYS A 57 0.81 4.06 5.65
C LYS A 57 1.09 2.80 4.85
N ALA A 58 2.28 2.70 4.30
CA ALA A 58 2.62 1.61 3.39
C ALA A 58 3.78 0.76 3.88
N LEU A 59 3.67 -0.54 3.64
CA LEU A 59 4.75 -1.51 3.77
C LEU A 59 5.00 -2.13 2.40
N ARG A 60 6.24 -2.44 2.10
CA ARG A 60 6.63 -3.08 0.85
C ARG A 60 7.48 -4.31 1.17
N PHE A 61 7.30 -5.41 0.44
CA PHE A 61 8.21 -6.54 0.54
C PHE A 61 9.60 -6.12 0.05
N SER A 62 10.64 -6.48 0.82
CA SER A 62 12.02 -6.16 0.45
C SER A 62 12.47 -7.01 -0.73
N GLY A 63 13.19 -6.37 -1.66
CA GLY A 63 13.72 -7.05 -2.83
C GLY A 63 12.67 -7.39 -3.86
N LYS A 64 13.03 -8.23 -4.81
CA LYS A 64 12.14 -8.65 -5.88
C LYS A 64 11.48 -9.98 -5.54
N LEU A 65 10.17 -10.06 -5.74
CA LEU A 65 9.42 -11.30 -5.59
C LEU A 65 9.31 -11.98 -6.96
N ASP A 66 9.55 -13.28 -6.98
CA ASP A 66 9.38 -14.07 -8.20
C ASP A 66 7.88 -14.22 -8.49
N PHE A 67 7.47 -14.07 -9.75
CA PHE A 67 6.08 -14.24 -10.16
C PHE A 67 5.55 -15.64 -9.86
N SER A 68 6.44 -16.64 -9.77
CA SER A 68 6.02 -18.00 -9.48
C SER A 68 5.68 -18.25 -8.02
N LEU A 69 6.02 -17.30 -7.12
CA LEU A 69 5.69 -17.43 -5.71
C LEU A 69 4.19 -17.34 -5.49
N THR A 70 3.67 -18.23 -4.65
CA THR A 70 2.26 -18.24 -4.29
C THR A 70 2.09 -18.00 -2.80
N GLY A 71 0.96 -17.41 -2.43
CA GLY A 71 0.61 -17.24 -1.03
C GLY A 71 1.36 -16.13 -0.28
N VAL A 72 2.24 -15.38 -0.95
CA VAL A 72 3.01 -14.32 -0.30
C VAL A 72 2.08 -13.24 0.24
N LEU A 73 1.22 -12.71 -0.63
CA LEU A 73 0.27 -11.67 -0.24
C LEU A 73 -0.81 -12.26 0.68
N ALA A 74 -1.27 -13.47 0.41
CA ALA A 74 -2.29 -14.12 1.23
C ALA A 74 -1.82 -14.30 2.68
N GLY A 75 -0.54 -14.61 2.89
CA GLY A 75 0.02 -14.76 4.23
C GLY A 75 -0.07 -13.48 5.04
N ILE A 76 0.35 -12.36 4.46
CA ILE A 76 0.32 -11.07 5.15
C ILE A 76 -1.11 -10.60 5.37
N THR A 77 -1.97 -10.75 4.38
CA THR A 77 -3.37 -10.29 4.52
C THR A 77 -4.14 -11.11 5.54
N LYS A 78 -3.81 -12.40 5.67
CA LYS A 78 -4.44 -13.22 6.71
C LYS A 78 -4.10 -12.71 8.12
N VAL A 79 -2.83 -12.39 8.37
CA VAL A 79 -2.41 -11.86 9.66
C VAL A 79 -3.18 -10.58 9.99
N LEU A 80 -3.28 -9.68 9.02
CA LEU A 80 -3.97 -8.40 9.22
C LEU A 80 -5.48 -8.57 9.36
N ALA A 81 -6.07 -9.48 8.59
CA ALA A 81 -7.50 -9.78 8.69
C ALA A 81 -7.87 -10.35 10.06
N ASP A 82 -7.02 -11.21 10.62
CA ASP A 82 -7.23 -11.77 11.95
C ASP A 82 -7.27 -10.68 13.03
N GLU A 83 -6.61 -9.55 12.78
CA GLU A 83 -6.61 -8.37 13.66
C GLU A 83 -7.64 -7.32 13.25
N LYS A 84 -8.49 -7.64 12.29
CA LYS A 84 -9.54 -6.76 11.76
C LYS A 84 -8.98 -5.46 11.17
N ILE A 85 -7.81 -5.54 10.55
CA ILE A 85 -7.17 -4.42 9.88
C ILE A 85 -7.45 -4.50 8.39
N GLY A 86 -8.09 -3.45 7.85
CA GLY A 86 -8.37 -3.36 6.43
C GLY A 86 -7.10 -3.07 5.64
N VAL A 87 -7.00 -3.66 4.45
CA VAL A 87 -5.80 -3.58 3.61
C VAL A 87 -6.18 -3.07 2.22
N PHE A 88 -5.35 -2.16 1.70
CA PHE A 88 -5.37 -1.77 0.30
C PHE A 88 -4.04 -2.26 -0.30
N ALA A 89 -4.10 -3.18 -1.26
CA ALA A 89 -2.91 -3.81 -1.81
C ALA A 89 -2.64 -3.35 -3.23
N VAL A 90 -1.37 -3.13 -3.55
CA VAL A 90 -0.93 -2.81 -4.91
C VAL A 90 0.21 -3.75 -5.26
N SER A 91 0.06 -4.47 -6.35
CA SER A 91 1.11 -5.35 -6.87
C SER A 91 1.74 -4.70 -8.09
N THR A 92 3.06 -4.63 -8.08
CA THR A 92 3.83 -4.11 -9.21
C THR A 92 4.63 -5.26 -9.84
N TYR A 93 5.47 -4.95 -10.81
CA TYR A 93 6.27 -5.99 -11.47
C TYR A 93 7.18 -6.73 -10.48
N ASP A 94 7.83 -5.98 -9.59
CA ASP A 94 8.84 -6.56 -8.70
C ASP A 94 8.30 -7.00 -7.34
N THR A 95 7.22 -6.41 -6.85
CA THR A 95 6.85 -6.62 -5.45
C THR A 95 5.41 -6.19 -5.17
N ASP A 96 5.00 -6.37 -3.91
CA ASP A 96 3.68 -5.97 -3.43
C ASP A 96 3.82 -4.89 -2.36
N TYR A 97 2.86 -3.97 -2.36
CA TYR A 97 2.70 -2.92 -1.37
C TYR A 97 1.41 -3.14 -0.60
N ILE A 98 1.47 -2.95 0.69
CA ILE A 98 0.31 -3.07 1.58
C ILE A 98 0.11 -1.72 2.25
N LEU A 99 -1.07 -1.14 2.06
CA LEU A 99 -1.42 0.11 2.71
C LEU A 99 -2.50 -0.15 3.76
N VAL A 100 -2.30 0.42 4.93
CA VAL A 100 -3.27 0.33 6.04
C VAL A 100 -3.51 1.74 6.57
N LYS A 101 -4.61 1.94 7.28
CA LYS A 101 -4.87 3.22 7.91
C LYS A 101 -3.75 3.56 8.90
N GLU A 102 -3.38 4.82 8.96
CA GLU A 102 -2.33 5.29 9.87
C GLU A 102 -2.63 4.89 11.32
N THR A 103 -3.89 4.94 11.72
CA THR A 103 -4.31 4.55 13.07
C THR A 103 -4.10 3.06 13.37
N ASP A 104 -4.02 2.22 12.35
CA ASP A 104 -3.81 0.78 12.49
C ASP A 104 -2.35 0.37 12.28
N PHE A 105 -1.50 1.30 11.88
CA PHE A 105 -0.17 0.95 11.37
C PHE A 105 0.73 0.30 12.41
N GLU A 106 0.78 0.84 13.64
CA GLU A 106 1.62 0.25 14.69
C GLU A 106 1.14 -1.14 15.06
N LYS A 107 -0.17 -1.34 15.16
CA LYS A 107 -0.75 -2.64 15.43
C LYS A 107 -0.47 -3.63 14.29
N ALA A 108 -0.53 -3.17 13.05
CA ALA A 108 -0.22 -3.99 11.88
C ALA A 108 1.23 -4.48 11.93
N LYS A 109 2.18 -3.57 12.20
CA LYS A 109 3.60 -3.94 12.29
C LYS A 109 3.85 -4.93 13.42
N GLU A 110 3.25 -4.70 14.58
CA GLU A 110 3.40 -5.59 15.73
C GLU A 110 2.87 -7.00 15.41
N SER A 111 1.68 -7.07 14.84
CA SER A 111 1.06 -8.36 14.50
C SER A 111 1.89 -9.14 13.49
N LEU A 112 2.41 -8.45 12.47
CA LEU A 112 3.26 -9.06 11.48
C LEU A 112 4.58 -9.54 12.09
N HIS A 113 5.18 -8.73 12.96
CA HIS A 113 6.42 -9.11 13.64
C HIS A 113 6.22 -10.37 14.48
N LEU A 114 5.14 -10.44 15.23
CA LEU A 114 4.82 -11.61 16.05
C LEU A 114 4.62 -12.88 15.22
N CYS A 115 4.22 -12.73 13.97
CA CYS A 115 4.06 -13.86 13.04
C CYS A 115 5.34 -14.17 12.25
N GLY A 116 6.44 -13.53 12.57
CA GLY A 116 7.76 -13.85 12.01
C GLY A 116 8.24 -12.96 10.88
N TYR A 117 7.46 -11.95 10.49
CA TYR A 117 7.93 -10.99 9.47
C TYR A 117 8.93 -10.03 10.10
N LYS A 118 9.99 -9.73 9.35
CA LYS A 118 10.94 -8.68 9.76
C LYS A 118 10.45 -7.36 9.21
N ILE A 119 10.46 -6.31 10.01
CA ILE A 119 10.04 -4.98 9.59
C ILE A 119 11.23 -4.03 9.65
N LYS A 120 11.59 -3.48 8.50
CA LYS A 120 12.64 -2.47 8.40
C LYS A 120 11.98 -1.10 8.45
N ASN A 121 12.30 -0.31 9.46
CA ASN A 121 11.73 1.03 9.60
C ASN A 121 12.25 1.99 8.53
N ALA A 122 11.42 2.99 8.23
CA ALA A 122 11.78 4.01 7.27
C ALA A 122 12.94 4.88 7.75
#